data_aaf8646e7d3964cf9806b9abc1d07eab
#
_entry.id   aaf8646e7d3964cf9806b9abc1d07eab
#
_cell.length_a   1.000
_cell.length_b   1.000
_cell.length_c   1.000
_cell.angle_alpha   90.00
_cell.angle_beta   90.00
_cell.angle_gamma   90.00
#
_symmetry.space_group_name_H-M   'P 1'
#
loop_
_entity.id
_entity.type
_entity.pdbx_description
1 polymer ?
#
loop_
_entity_poly.entity_id
_entity_poly.type
_entity_poly.pdbx_seq_one_letter_code
_entity_poly.pdbx_strand_id
1 'polypeptide(L)'
;MGADFWIGELPYNTDSDVVFDACEPAGFNHRPYRQYGCRYAFCRKAHPPTRDHEFYAWDNEGSLARALFLSRLIHPTTVAPHYSARLIFRDGKLTNVVPANLGYGSHVWIVAHEWRDWLSKTEAEELRTGLAVYNVQPPERVRRARAHIDHAFHAFYLTQRTASLVSAFESLLKIGRNGLAAQFRLRAPTLAQLVGLTITLDEANTFYDERSEFLHGSQPKYADLTDELMERYNKFESVLRRALLKASTDPSFCGLFATDDAIRGAFGR
;
A
#
# COMPACT_ATOMS: atom_id res chain seq x y z
N MET A 1 7.71 17.70 -3.13
CA MET A 1 8.57 16.82 -3.92
C MET A 1 9.32 17.67 -4.89
N GLY A 2 10.64 17.52 -4.98
CA GLY A 2 11.41 18.18 -5.99
C GLY A 2 11.03 17.69 -7.39
N ALA A 3 11.38 18.46 -8.41
CA ALA A 3 11.10 18.20 -9.82
C ALA A 3 11.72 16.88 -10.39
N ASP A 4 12.32 16.08 -9.52
CA ASP A 4 13.18 14.96 -9.89
C ASP A 4 12.49 13.57 -9.77
N PHE A 5 11.22 13.55 -9.38
CA PHE A 5 10.46 12.30 -9.21
C PHE A 5 9.12 12.39 -9.96
N TRP A 6 8.81 11.37 -10.76
CA TRP A 6 7.54 11.27 -11.48
C TRP A 6 7.12 9.82 -11.65
N ILE A 7 5.87 9.64 -11.99
CA ILE A 7 5.27 8.38 -12.40
C ILE A 7 4.77 8.61 -13.82
N GLY A 8 5.20 7.80 -14.76
CA GLY A 8 4.83 7.97 -16.16
C GLY A 8 5.70 7.15 -17.09
N GLU A 9 5.78 7.59 -18.32
CA GLU A 9 6.62 6.97 -19.32
C GLU A 9 8.11 7.08 -18.96
N LEU A 10 8.90 6.15 -19.50
CA LEU A 10 10.34 6.18 -19.34
C LEU A 10 10.91 7.46 -19.96
N PRO A 11 12.03 8.00 -19.42
CA PRO A 11 12.67 9.19 -19.96
C PRO A 11 12.96 9.06 -21.44
N TYR A 12 12.84 10.16 -22.18
CA TYR A 12 13.16 10.24 -23.60
C TYR A 12 12.43 9.22 -24.49
N ASN A 13 11.19 8.84 -24.13
CA ASN A 13 10.40 7.83 -24.84
C ASN A 13 11.14 6.49 -25.01
N THR A 14 11.94 6.13 -24.03
CA THR A 14 12.68 4.86 -24.05
C THR A 14 11.70 3.69 -24.09
N ASP A 15 11.92 2.77 -25.02
CA ASP A 15 11.16 1.54 -25.08
C ASP A 15 11.48 0.66 -23.87
N SER A 16 10.45 0.22 -23.17
CA SER A 16 10.57 -0.66 -22.01
C SER A 16 11.25 -2.00 -22.36
N ASP A 17 11.08 -2.48 -23.58
CA ASP A 17 11.70 -3.74 -24.04
C ASP A 17 13.22 -3.63 -24.05
N VAL A 18 13.79 -2.47 -24.39
CA VAL A 18 15.24 -2.24 -24.32
C VAL A 18 15.75 -2.38 -22.88
N VAL A 19 14.98 -1.90 -21.91
CA VAL A 19 15.34 -2.03 -20.50
C VAL A 19 15.24 -3.49 -20.05
N PHE A 20 14.20 -4.21 -20.47
CA PHE A 20 14.03 -5.62 -20.16
C PHE A 20 15.16 -6.46 -20.76
N ASP A 21 15.49 -6.28 -22.04
CA ASP A 21 16.56 -7.00 -22.71
C ASP A 21 17.90 -6.80 -22.02
N ALA A 22 18.19 -5.59 -21.58
CA ALA A 22 19.41 -5.29 -20.84
C ALA A 22 19.46 -5.94 -19.45
N CYS A 23 18.31 -6.24 -18.84
CA CYS A 23 18.22 -6.88 -17.53
C CYS A 23 18.19 -8.43 -17.62
N GLU A 24 17.90 -9.02 -18.77
CA GLU A 24 17.78 -10.47 -18.96
C GLU A 24 19.07 -11.25 -18.57
N PRO A 25 20.30 -10.78 -18.92
CA PRO A 25 21.52 -11.44 -18.50
C PRO A 25 21.73 -11.53 -16.98
N ALA A 26 21.06 -10.67 -16.22
CA ALA A 26 21.08 -10.70 -14.75
C ALA A 26 20.12 -11.73 -14.13
N GLY A 27 19.50 -12.57 -14.94
CA GLY A 27 18.64 -13.67 -14.48
C GLY A 27 17.15 -13.31 -14.36
N PHE A 28 16.71 -12.22 -14.97
CA PHE A 28 15.31 -11.81 -14.91
C PHE A 28 14.45 -12.50 -15.96
N ASN A 29 13.40 -13.19 -15.53
CA ASN A 29 12.40 -13.74 -16.44
C ASN A 29 11.35 -12.68 -16.76
N HIS A 30 11.49 -12.00 -17.90
CA HIS A 30 10.58 -10.93 -18.32
C HIS A 30 9.35 -11.41 -19.07
N ARG A 31 9.34 -12.66 -19.54
CA ARG A 31 8.28 -13.18 -20.43
C ARG A 31 6.86 -12.90 -19.96
N PRO A 32 6.52 -13.09 -18.66
CA PRO A 32 5.17 -12.77 -18.19
C PRO A 32 4.84 -11.28 -18.28
N TYR A 33 5.81 -10.39 -18.13
CA TYR A 33 5.59 -8.95 -18.02
C TYR A 33 5.53 -8.25 -19.38
N ARG A 34 6.22 -8.78 -20.40
CA ARG A 34 6.08 -8.29 -21.77
C ARG A 34 4.66 -8.47 -22.31
N GLN A 35 3.95 -9.54 -21.92
CA GLN A 35 2.57 -9.77 -22.33
C GLN A 35 1.60 -8.73 -21.77
N TYR A 36 1.88 -8.17 -20.60
CA TYR A 36 1.00 -7.20 -19.93
C TYR A 36 1.37 -5.75 -20.22
N GLY A 37 2.50 -5.50 -20.87
CA GLY A 37 3.00 -4.17 -21.24
C GLY A 37 3.30 -3.31 -20.00
N CYS A 38 4.57 -3.05 -19.72
CA CYS A 38 4.94 -2.01 -18.75
C CYS A 38 4.76 -0.64 -19.38
N ARG A 39 3.61 -0.02 -19.17
CA ARG A 39 3.32 1.32 -19.71
C ARG A 39 3.89 2.44 -18.85
N TYR A 40 4.11 2.19 -17.56
CA TYR A 40 4.49 3.22 -16.62
C TYR A 40 5.67 2.76 -15.77
N ALA A 41 6.56 3.69 -15.52
CA ALA A 41 7.67 3.54 -14.60
C ALA A 41 7.60 4.59 -13.50
N PHE A 42 8.09 4.23 -12.34
CA PHE A 42 8.43 5.20 -11.31
C PHE A 42 9.86 5.65 -11.57
N CYS A 43 10.06 6.92 -11.81
CA CYS A 43 11.35 7.44 -12.16
C CYS A 43 11.82 8.50 -11.16
N ARG A 44 13.10 8.49 -10.86
CA ARG A 44 13.76 9.54 -10.11
C ARG A 44 15.06 9.91 -10.82
N LYS A 45 15.28 11.21 -11.00
CA LYS A 45 16.57 11.72 -11.45
C LYS A 45 17.55 11.62 -10.28
N ALA A 46 18.64 10.88 -10.45
CA ALA A 46 19.66 10.74 -9.42
C ALA A 46 20.58 11.96 -9.36
N HIS A 47 20.95 12.38 -8.16
CA HIS A 47 21.89 13.46 -7.92
C HIS A 47 23.17 12.97 -7.24
N PRO A 48 24.33 13.59 -7.54
CA PRO A 48 24.54 14.55 -8.62
C PRO A 48 24.63 13.84 -9.97
N PRO A 49 24.14 14.46 -11.07
CA PRO A 49 24.53 14.00 -12.38
C PRO A 49 26.05 14.15 -12.49
N THR A 50 26.74 13.15 -12.96
CA THR A 50 28.09 13.34 -13.44
C THR A 50 28.02 14.23 -14.68
N ARG A 51 29.06 15.06 -14.96
CA ARG A 51 29.03 16.12 -16.00
C ARG A 51 28.50 15.68 -17.36
N ASP A 52 28.53 14.40 -17.67
CA ASP A 52 28.24 13.85 -18.98
C ASP A 52 27.05 12.90 -19.06
N HIS A 53 26.39 12.58 -17.93
CA HIS A 53 25.33 11.57 -17.90
C HIS A 53 24.17 11.97 -16.99
N GLU A 54 22.95 11.73 -17.46
CA GLU A 54 21.77 11.75 -16.63
C GLU A 54 21.47 10.35 -16.12
N PHE A 55 21.26 10.24 -14.81
CA PHE A 55 20.94 9.00 -14.15
C PHE A 55 19.48 9.02 -13.69
N TYR A 56 18.78 7.94 -13.99
CA TYR A 56 17.47 7.68 -13.43
C TYR A 56 17.57 6.41 -12.59
N ALA A 57 17.32 6.51 -11.34
CA ALA A 57 17.45 5.40 -10.41
C ALA A 57 16.16 5.19 -9.64
N TRP A 58 15.96 3.95 -9.27
CA TRP A 58 15.02 3.56 -8.26
C TRP A 58 15.53 3.99 -6.87
N ASP A 59 14.64 4.62 -6.09
CA ASP A 59 14.92 4.96 -4.70
C ASP A 59 14.24 3.94 -3.79
N ASN A 60 14.99 2.98 -3.28
CA ASN A 60 14.48 1.94 -2.38
C ASN A 60 14.00 2.48 -1.03
N GLU A 61 14.42 3.70 -0.62
CA GLU A 61 14.33 4.07 0.79
C GLU A 61 13.25 5.11 1.14
N GLY A 62 12.51 5.62 0.20
CA GLY A 62 11.64 6.68 0.69
C GLY A 62 10.46 7.08 -0.17
N SER A 63 10.69 7.75 -1.26
CA SER A 63 9.61 8.42 -1.99
C SER A 63 8.71 7.44 -2.73
N LEU A 64 9.28 6.39 -3.29
CA LEU A 64 8.55 5.42 -4.09
C LEU A 64 7.76 4.44 -3.24
N ALA A 65 8.38 3.87 -2.19
CA ALA A 65 7.66 3.01 -1.27
C ALA A 65 6.45 3.74 -0.66
N ARG A 66 6.63 5.04 -0.33
CA ARG A 66 5.54 5.90 0.13
C ARG A 66 4.49 6.14 -0.94
N ALA A 67 4.90 6.39 -2.19
CA ALA A 67 3.97 6.60 -3.30
C ALA A 67 3.13 5.34 -3.56
N LEU A 68 3.75 4.16 -3.58
CA LEU A 68 3.06 2.89 -3.72
C LEU A 68 2.12 2.62 -2.55
N PHE A 69 2.60 2.83 -1.34
CA PHE A 69 1.77 2.65 -0.15
C PHE A 69 0.55 3.57 -0.17
N LEU A 70 0.75 4.88 -0.38
CA LEU A 70 -0.36 5.84 -0.47
C LEU A 70 -1.30 5.53 -1.64
N SER A 71 -0.78 5.14 -2.80
CA SER A 71 -1.63 4.79 -3.95
C SER A 71 -2.58 3.63 -3.61
N ARG A 72 -2.11 2.63 -2.87
CA ARG A 72 -2.93 1.51 -2.39
C ARG A 72 -3.95 1.93 -1.33
N LEU A 73 -3.64 2.94 -0.52
CA LEU A 73 -4.61 3.49 0.43
C LEU A 73 -5.73 4.29 -0.29
N ILE A 74 -5.40 4.98 -1.36
CA ILE A 74 -6.35 5.75 -2.18
C ILE A 74 -7.25 4.79 -2.97
N HIS A 75 -6.63 3.91 -3.74
CA HIS A 75 -7.33 2.94 -4.56
C HIS A 75 -6.70 1.54 -4.41
N PRO A 76 -7.51 0.47 -4.25
CA PRO A 76 -6.99 -0.89 -4.28
C PRO A 76 -6.35 -1.16 -5.65
N THR A 77 -5.04 -1.33 -5.68
CA THR A 77 -4.28 -1.56 -6.90
C THR A 77 -3.26 -2.66 -6.71
N THR A 78 -3.12 -3.51 -7.73
CA THR A 78 -2.11 -4.56 -7.78
C THR A 78 -0.76 -4.07 -8.27
N VAL A 79 -0.62 -2.78 -8.54
CA VAL A 79 0.65 -2.20 -8.97
C VAL A 79 1.74 -2.50 -7.95
N ALA A 80 2.76 -3.20 -8.41
CA ALA A 80 3.92 -3.55 -7.62
C ALA A 80 5.19 -3.34 -8.45
N PRO A 81 6.31 -3.01 -7.81
CA PRO A 81 7.58 -2.91 -8.49
C PRO A 81 8.09 -4.33 -8.77
N HIS A 82 8.17 -4.70 -10.02
CA HIS A 82 8.74 -5.98 -10.43
C HIS A 82 10.22 -5.87 -10.79
N TYR A 83 10.64 -4.68 -11.23
CA TYR A 83 11.99 -4.41 -11.67
C TYR A 83 12.47 -3.08 -11.15
N SER A 84 13.77 -3.01 -10.86
CA SER A 84 14.45 -1.74 -10.72
C SER A 84 15.74 -1.77 -11.53
N ALA A 85 16.01 -0.67 -12.19
CA ALA A 85 17.24 -0.51 -12.96
C ALA A 85 17.70 0.94 -12.87
N ARG A 86 19.01 1.14 -12.95
CA ARG A 86 19.60 2.44 -13.19
C ARG A 86 19.73 2.64 -14.69
N LEU A 87 19.05 3.65 -15.21
CA LEU A 87 19.13 4.04 -16.60
C LEU A 87 20.12 5.19 -16.75
N ILE A 88 21.05 5.08 -17.68
CA ILE A 88 22.09 6.06 -17.93
C ILE A 88 21.89 6.64 -19.32
N PHE A 89 21.67 7.94 -19.41
CA PHE A 89 21.45 8.67 -20.65
C PHE A 89 22.59 9.63 -20.93
N ARG A 90 22.98 9.73 -22.20
CA ARG A 90 23.88 10.73 -22.73
C ARG A 90 23.19 11.39 -23.94
N ASP A 91 23.10 12.69 -23.96
CA ASP A 91 22.44 13.46 -25.01
C ASP A 91 21.03 12.94 -25.36
N GLY A 92 20.24 12.61 -24.35
CA GLY A 92 18.89 12.09 -24.52
C GLY A 92 18.80 10.64 -25.04
N LYS A 93 19.91 9.93 -25.16
CA LYS A 93 19.96 8.53 -25.62
C LYS A 93 20.34 7.63 -24.46
N LEU A 94 19.60 6.53 -24.29
CA LEU A 94 19.96 5.48 -23.35
C LEU A 94 21.29 4.83 -23.77
N THR A 95 22.31 4.95 -22.93
CA THR A 95 23.65 4.40 -23.19
C THR A 95 23.96 3.16 -22.38
N ASN A 96 23.32 3.01 -21.21
CA ASN A 96 23.51 1.84 -20.37
C ASN A 96 22.32 1.60 -19.46
N VAL A 97 22.07 0.34 -19.13
CA VAL A 97 21.11 -0.12 -18.14
C VAL A 97 21.85 -0.99 -17.13
N VAL A 98 21.84 -0.59 -15.87
CA VAL A 98 22.42 -1.37 -14.79
C VAL A 98 21.29 -1.92 -13.93
N PRO A 99 21.03 -3.25 -13.94
CA PRO A 99 20.05 -3.86 -13.06
C PRO A 99 20.38 -3.48 -11.60
N ALA A 100 19.39 -2.94 -10.90
CA ALA A 100 19.50 -2.70 -9.48
C ALA A 100 18.92 -3.89 -8.72
N ASN A 101 19.20 -3.96 -7.43
CA ASN A 101 18.70 -5.05 -6.59
C ASN A 101 17.17 -5.12 -6.67
N LEU A 102 16.67 -6.27 -7.09
CA LEU A 102 15.25 -6.53 -7.18
C LEU A 102 14.81 -7.05 -5.85
N GLY A 103 13.99 -6.29 -5.20
CA GLY A 103 13.14 -6.90 -4.20
C GLY A 103 12.39 -8.05 -4.90
N TYR A 104 12.48 -9.25 -4.37
CA TYR A 104 11.67 -10.39 -4.81
C TYR A 104 10.26 -9.88 -5.02
N GLY A 105 9.76 -10.06 -6.25
CA GLY A 105 8.50 -9.48 -6.67
C GLY A 105 7.43 -9.69 -5.64
N SER A 106 7.13 -8.66 -4.92
CA SER A 106 6.06 -8.69 -3.94
C SER A 106 4.77 -8.66 -4.74
N HIS A 107 4.19 -9.84 -4.95
CA HIS A 107 2.86 -9.92 -5.50
C HIS A 107 1.91 -9.20 -4.55
N VAL A 108 1.15 -8.26 -5.08
CA VAL A 108 0.10 -7.57 -4.34
C VAL A 108 -1.22 -8.21 -4.75
N TRP A 109 -1.86 -8.83 -3.78
CA TRP A 109 -3.15 -9.48 -3.97
C TRP A 109 -4.23 -8.56 -3.42
N ILE A 110 -4.82 -7.76 -4.27
CA ILE A 110 -5.96 -6.93 -3.91
C ILE A 110 -7.18 -7.47 -4.64
N VAL A 111 -8.27 -7.58 -3.92
CA VAL A 111 -9.56 -7.82 -4.54
C VAL A 111 -10.06 -6.49 -5.07
N ALA A 112 -9.80 -6.25 -6.35
CA ALA A 112 -10.28 -5.03 -6.99
C ALA A 112 -11.75 -5.20 -7.38
N HIS A 113 -12.59 -4.29 -6.92
CA HIS A 113 -13.99 -4.21 -7.36
C HIS A 113 -14.12 -3.68 -8.78
N GLU A 114 -13.13 -2.94 -9.25
CA GLU A 114 -13.09 -2.34 -10.58
C GLU A 114 -11.77 -2.64 -11.26
N TRP A 115 -11.85 -3.18 -12.46
CA TRP A 115 -10.70 -3.36 -13.32
C TRP A 115 -10.35 -2.03 -13.98
N ARG A 116 -9.29 -1.42 -13.55
CA ARG A 116 -8.67 -0.29 -14.24
C ARG A 116 -7.15 -0.38 -14.07
N ASP A 117 -6.43 0.21 -15.00
CA ASP A 117 -4.97 0.11 -15.05
C ASP A 117 -4.33 0.61 -13.76
N TRP A 118 -4.79 1.77 -13.27
CA TRP A 118 -4.31 2.37 -12.03
C TRP A 118 -5.20 3.51 -11.55
N LEU A 119 -4.59 4.56 -10.97
CA LEU A 119 -5.29 5.73 -10.43
C LEU A 119 -5.96 6.54 -11.54
N SER A 120 -7.16 7.03 -11.28
CA SER A 120 -7.78 8.08 -12.08
C SER A 120 -7.02 9.40 -11.93
N LYS A 121 -7.31 10.38 -12.79
CA LYS A 121 -6.70 11.71 -12.70
C LYS A 121 -6.93 12.36 -11.32
N THR A 122 -8.12 12.24 -10.75
CA THR A 122 -8.45 12.79 -9.43
C THR A 122 -7.65 12.10 -8.33
N GLU A 123 -7.54 10.78 -8.36
CA GLU A 123 -6.77 10.00 -7.38
C GLU A 123 -5.26 10.24 -7.52
N ALA A 124 -4.75 10.45 -8.74
CA ALA A 124 -3.37 10.83 -8.95
C ALA A 124 -3.05 12.21 -8.34
N GLU A 125 -3.98 13.15 -8.43
CA GLU A 125 -3.86 14.45 -7.78
C GLU A 125 -3.94 14.34 -6.24
N GLU A 126 -4.82 13.48 -5.74
CA GLU A 126 -4.88 13.14 -4.31
C GLU A 126 -3.56 12.53 -3.82
N LEU A 127 -2.98 11.60 -4.59
CA LEU A 127 -1.66 11.03 -4.31
C LEU A 127 -0.58 12.11 -4.26
N ARG A 128 -0.55 12.99 -5.25
CA ARG A 128 0.42 14.09 -5.31
C ARG A 128 0.32 14.99 -4.08
N THR A 129 -0.89 15.37 -3.72
CA THR A 129 -1.18 16.21 -2.55
C THR A 129 -0.81 15.47 -1.26
N GLY A 130 -1.20 14.21 -1.12
CA GLY A 130 -0.90 13.38 0.04
C GLY A 130 0.60 13.19 0.25
N LEU A 131 1.36 13.03 -0.83
CA LEU A 131 2.82 12.90 -0.76
C LEU A 131 3.51 14.19 -0.27
N ALA A 132 2.97 15.35 -0.61
CA ALA A 132 3.51 16.63 -0.16
C ALA A 132 3.41 16.83 1.35
N VAL A 133 2.39 16.26 1.99
CA VAL A 133 2.12 16.39 3.43
C VAL A 133 2.33 15.09 4.22
N TYR A 134 2.92 14.08 3.61
CA TYR A 134 3.06 12.76 4.21
C TYR A 134 3.84 12.79 5.53
N ASN A 135 3.20 12.31 6.59
CA ASN A 135 3.84 12.18 7.89
C ASN A 135 4.81 10.99 7.90
N VAL A 136 6.11 11.29 7.88
CA VAL A 136 7.20 10.30 7.90
C VAL A 136 7.46 9.72 9.30
N GLN A 137 7.03 10.40 10.35
CA GLN A 137 7.23 10.00 11.75
C GLN A 137 5.89 9.97 12.52
N PRO A 138 4.95 9.11 12.12
CA PRO A 138 3.69 9.00 12.82
C PRO A 138 3.86 8.33 14.20
N PRO A 139 2.88 8.46 15.10
CA PRO A 139 2.83 7.66 16.32
C PRO A 139 3.02 6.17 16.04
N GLU A 140 3.61 5.47 17.01
CA GLU A 140 3.93 4.04 16.90
C GLU A 140 2.73 3.17 16.50
N ARG A 141 1.53 3.52 16.98
CA ARG A 141 0.28 2.83 16.62
C ARG A 141 -0.02 2.90 15.12
N VAL A 142 0.11 4.09 14.55
CA VAL A 142 -0.10 4.31 13.10
C VAL A 142 0.99 3.59 12.31
N ARG A 143 2.24 3.63 12.78
CA ARG A 143 3.35 2.92 12.13
C ARG A 143 3.11 1.41 12.07
N ARG A 144 2.66 0.80 13.18
CA ARG A 144 2.32 -0.62 13.22
C ARG A 144 1.12 -0.96 12.33
N ALA A 145 0.09 -0.14 12.35
CA ALA A 145 -1.08 -0.35 11.53
C ALA A 145 -0.74 -0.28 10.03
N ARG A 146 0.15 0.65 9.62
CA ARG A 146 0.70 0.70 8.25
C ARG A 146 1.41 -0.60 7.88
N ALA A 147 2.24 -1.15 8.76
CA ALA A 147 2.95 -2.40 8.51
C ALA A 147 1.97 -3.58 8.37
N HIS A 148 0.93 -3.64 9.19
CA HIS A 148 -0.06 -4.72 9.12
C HIS A 148 -0.93 -4.65 7.86
N ILE A 149 -1.39 -3.46 7.44
CA ILE A 149 -2.16 -3.36 6.19
C ILE A 149 -1.29 -3.63 4.97
N ASP A 150 -0.03 -3.20 4.97
CA ASP A 150 0.90 -3.55 3.91
C ASP A 150 1.15 -5.06 3.84
N HIS A 151 1.28 -5.74 4.97
CA HIS A 151 1.34 -7.19 5.02
C HIS A 151 0.05 -7.85 4.48
N ALA A 152 -1.14 -7.28 4.77
CA ALA A 152 -2.40 -7.76 4.22
C ALA A 152 -2.42 -7.67 2.68
N PHE A 153 -1.87 -6.59 2.10
CA PHE A 153 -1.78 -6.44 0.64
C PHE A 153 -0.88 -7.48 -0.03
N HIS A 154 0.10 -8.01 0.69
CA HIS A 154 1.05 -9.00 0.15
C HIS A 154 0.67 -10.45 0.49
N ALA A 155 -0.24 -10.67 1.41
CA ALA A 155 -0.67 -12.01 1.77
C ALA A 155 -1.53 -12.64 0.67
N PHE A 156 -1.24 -13.89 0.32
CA PHE A 156 -2.01 -14.63 -0.70
C PHE A 156 -3.37 -15.07 -0.16
N TYR A 157 -3.41 -15.63 1.05
CA TYR A 157 -4.63 -16.21 1.62
C TYR A 157 -5.48 -15.15 2.32
N LEU A 158 -6.80 -15.19 2.08
CA LEU A 158 -7.77 -14.29 2.70
C LEU A 158 -7.70 -14.34 4.25
N THR A 159 -7.48 -15.53 4.80
CA THR A 159 -7.31 -15.74 6.24
C THR A 159 -6.16 -14.91 6.83
N GLN A 160 -5.01 -14.91 6.15
CA GLN A 160 -3.85 -14.10 6.54
C GLN A 160 -4.12 -12.61 6.39
N ARG A 161 -4.84 -12.22 5.33
CA ARG A 161 -5.26 -10.84 5.13
C ARG A 161 -6.18 -10.36 6.25
N THR A 162 -7.22 -11.15 6.56
CA THR A 162 -8.17 -10.83 7.64
C THR A 162 -7.45 -10.68 8.98
N ALA A 163 -6.54 -11.62 9.31
CA ALA A 163 -5.74 -11.54 10.53
C ALA A 163 -4.87 -10.27 10.57
N SER A 164 -4.28 -9.89 9.44
CA SER A 164 -3.47 -8.67 9.33
C SER A 164 -4.32 -7.41 9.45
N LEU A 165 -5.52 -7.37 8.84
CA LEU A 165 -6.42 -6.23 8.99
C LEU A 165 -6.87 -6.05 10.44
N VAL A 166 -7.28 -7.13 11.14
CA VAL A 166 -7.64 -7.05 12.56
C VAL A 166 -6.46 -6.54 13.39
N SER A 167 -5.24 -7.02 13.11
CA SER A 167 -4.02 -6.54 13.78
C SER A 167 -3.74 -5.05 13.50
N ALA A 168 -4.08 -4.55 12.30
CA ALA A 168 -4.00 -3.13 11.99
C ALA A 168 -4.99 -2.31 12.80
N PHE A 169 -6.25 -2.74 12.89
CA PHE A 169 -7.26 -2.11 13.75
C PHE A 169 -6.85 -2.12 15.23
N GLU A 170 -6.41 -3.28 15.73
CA GLU A 170 -5.93 -3.40 17.10
C GLU A 170 -4.75 -2.46 17.37
N SER A 171 -3.85 -2.31 16.41
CA SER A 171 -2.71 -1.37 16.53
C SER A 171 -3.16 0.07 16.70
N LEU A 172 -4.22 0.49 16.00
CA LEU A 172 -4.79 1.83 16.12
C LEU A 172 -5.60 2.01 17.40
N LEU A 173 -6.45 1.04 17.74
CA LEU A 173 -7.59 1.24 18.64
C LEU A 173 -7.41 0.65 20.03
N LYS A 174 -6.46 -0.28 20.25
CA LYS A 174 -6.34 -0.97 21.53
C LYS A 174 -5.74 -0.08 22.62
N ILE A 175 -6.23 -0.28 23.82
CA ILE A 175 -5.69 0.29 25.06
C ILE A 175 -5.38 -0.87 26.01
N GLY A 176 -4.14 -0.98 26.46
CA GLY A 176 -3.72 -2.09 27.30
C GLY A 176 -3.72 -3.45 26.58
N ARG A 177 -3.78 -4.53 27.33
CA ARG A 177 -3.70 -5.91 26.81
C ARG A 177 -5.00 -6.71 26.96
N ASN A 178 -5.95 -6.21 27.73
CA ASN A 178 -7.17 -6.94 28.07
C ASN A 178 -8.36 -6.47 27.22
N GLY A 179 -9.29 -7.37 26.97
CA GLY A 179 -10.54 -7.05 26.27
C GLY A 179 -10.38 -6.60 24.83
N LEU A 180 -9.39 -7.13 24.10
CA LEU A 180 -9.09 -6.71 22.71
C LEU A 180 -10.30 -6.84 21.79
N ALA A 181 -11.02 -7.97 21.88
CA ALA A 181 -12.23 -8.19 21.10
C ALA A 181 -13.31 -7.14 21.39
N ALA A 182 -13.58 -6.86 22.68
CA ALA A 182 -14.56 -5.85 23.07
C ALA A 182 -14.17 -4.44 22.59
N GLN A 183 -12.89 -4.09 22.72
CA GLN A 183 -12.38 -2.81 22.22
C GLN A 183 -12.49 -2.68 20.70
N PHE A 184 -12.17 -3.74 19.96
CA PHE A 184 -12.32 -3.76 18.50
C PHE A 184 -13.80 -3.55 18.13
N ARG A 185 -14.68 -4.36 18.69
CA ARG A 185 -16.13 -4.34 18.39
C ARG A 185 -16.77 -2.96 18.60
N LEU A 186 -16.39 -2.27 19.67
CA LEU A 186 -16.94 -0.95 19.99
C LEU A 186 -16.31 0.18 19.16
N ARG A 187 -15.01 0.09 18.86
CA ARG A 187 -14.27 1.21 18.28
C ARG A 187 -14.13 1.17 16.77
N ALA A 188 -14.19 -0.02 16.15
CA ALA A 188 -14.14 -0.13 14.69
C ALA A 188 -15.32 0.59 14.00
N PRO A 189 -16.58 0.49 14.50
CA PRO A 189 -17.67 1.30 13.97
C PRO A 189 -17.44 2.81 14.09
N THR A 190 -16.89 3.28 15.21
CA THR A 190 -16.58 4.70 15.39
C THR A 190 -15.48 5.16 14.42
N LEU A 191 -14.43 4.34 14.22
CA LEU A 191 -13.40 4.63 13.22
C LEU A 191 -13.99 4.73 11.82
N ALA A 192 -14.90 3.81 11.46
CA ALA A 192 -15.58 3.83 10.18
C ALA A 192 -16.34 5.16 9.96
N GLN A 193 -17.10 5.61 10.95
CA GLN A 193 -17.82 6.88 10.90
C GLN A 193 -16.87 8.09 10.70
N LEU A 194 -15.73 8.11 11.40
CA LEU A 194 -14.73 9.19 11.28
C LEU A 194 -14.10 9.30 9.90
N VAL A 195 -14.19 8.23 9.09
CA VAL A 195 -13.70 8.20 7.70
C VAL A 195 -14.82 8.13 6.66
N GLY A 196 -16.06 8.43 7.08
CA GLY A 196 -17.22 8.51 6.18
C GLY A 196 -17.71 7.16 5.67
N LEU A 197 -17.50 6.09 6.44
CA LEU A 197 -17.98 4.75 6.17
C LEU A 197 -18.84 4.25 7.35
N THR A 198 -19.55 3.15 7.14
CA THR A 198 -20.39 2.55 8.17
C THR A 198 -20.00 1.08 8.37
N ILE A 199 -19.72 0.70 9.58
CA ILE A 199 -19.62 -0.69 10.05
C ILE A 199 -20.60 -0.80 11.22
N THR A 200 -21.41 -1.84 11.23
CA THR A 200 -22.29 -2.14 12.35
C THR A 200 -21.54 -2.91 13.45
N LEU A 201 -22.11 -2.95 14.63
CA LEU A 201 -21.56 -3.75 15.73
C LEU A 201 -21.54 -5.25 15.37
N ASP A 202 -22.58 -5.74 14.72
CA ASP A 202 -22.71 -7.15 14.32
C ASP A 202 -21.65 -7.50 13.26
N GLU A 203 -21.43 -6.63 12.26
CA GLU A 203 -20.34 -6.83 11.29
C GLU A 203 -18.97 -6.85 11.96
N ALA A 204 -18.75 -5.98 12.95
CA ALA A 204 -17.50 -5.96 13.70
C ALA A 204 -17.32 -7.24 14.55
N ASN A 205 -18.39 -7.75 15.16
CA ASN A 205 -18.38 -9.04 15.86
C ASN A 205 -18.00 -10.16 14.90
N THR A 206 -18.73 -10.30 13.80
CA THR A 206 -18.52 -11.37 12.82
C THR A 206 -17.08 -11.33 12.25
N PHE A 207 -16.58 -10.16 11.87
CA PHE A 207 -15.23 -10.03 11.31
C PHE A 207 -14.14 -10.40 12.33
N TYR A 208 -14.33 -10.05 13.60
CA TYR A 208 -13.39 -10.44 14.64
C TYR A 208 -13.41 -11.93 14.93
N ASP A 209 -14.59 -12.55 14.90
CA ASP A 209 -14.77 -13.98 15.15
C ASP A 209 -14.19 -14.81 13.99
N GLU A 210 -14.38 -14.40 12.74
CA GLU A 210 -13.71 -14.97 11.56
C GLU A 210 -12.19 -15.00 11.73
N ARG A 211 -11.58 -13.89 12.18
CA ARG A 211 -10.14 -13.86 12.47
C ARG A 211 -9.76 -14.88 13.53
N SER A 212 -10.57 -15.04 14.57
CA SER A 212 -10.30 -16.00 15.64
C SER A 212 -10.36 -17.43 15.12
N GLU A 213 -11.36 -17.78 14.32
CA GLU A 213 -11.48 -19.10 13.69
C GLU A 213 -10.28 -19.40 12.79
N PHE A 214 -9.85 -18.43 11.97
CA PHE A 214 -8.70 -18.60 11.12
C PHE A 214 -7.40 -18.86 11.88
N LEU A 215 -7.19 -18.22 13.01
CA LEU A 215 -5.98 -18.41 13.82
C LEU A 215 -6.01 -19.77 14.58
N HIS A 216 -7.18 -20.32 14.85
CA HIS A 216 -7.33 -21.62 15.49
C HIS A 216 -7.37 -22.80 14.51
N GLY A 217 -7.08 -22.58 13.22
CA GLY A 217 -6.87 -23.63 12.22
C GLY A 217 -8.09 -23.96 11.36
N SER A 218 -9.19 -23.24 11.51
CA SER A 218 -10.34 -23.32 10.61
C SER A 218 -10.02 -22.54 9.34
N GLN A 219 -9.38 -23.18 8.36
CA GLN A 219 -9.19 -22.54 7.05
C GLN A 219 -10.45 -22.73 6.21
N PRO A 220 -11.11 -21.67 5.73
CA PRO A 220 -12.15 -21.82 4.73
C PRO A 220 -11.53 -22.49 3.51
N LYS A 221 -12.16 -23.55 3.03
CA LYS A 221 -11.83 -24.12 1.73
C LYS A 221 -12.12 -23.05 0.67
N TYR A 222 -11.49 -23.15 -0.48
CA TYR A 222 -11.80 -22.25 -1.61
C TYR A 222 -13.30 -22.19 -1.94
N ALA A 223 -14.03 -23.29 -1.69
CA ALA A 223 -15.48 -23.37 -1.83
C ALA A 223 -16.27 -22.54 -0.81
N ASP A 224 -15.65 -22.14 0.27
CA ASP A 224 -16.28 -21.38 1.35
C ASP A 224 -16.04 -19.86 1.25
N LEU A 225 -15.35 -19.41 0.19
CA LEU A 225 -15.19 -17.99 -0.12
C LEU A 225 -16.49 -17.46 -0.72
N THR A 226 -17.42 -17.11 0.14
CA THR A 226 -18.70 -16.52 -0.26
C THR A 226 -18.52 -15.05 -0.63
N ASP A 227 -19.41 -14.55 -1.50
CA ASP A 227 -19.45 -13.11 -1.84
C ASP A 227 -19.59 -12.26 -0.58
N GLU A 228 -20.37 -12.72 0.40
CA GLU A 228 -20.57 -12.05 1.68
C GLU A 228 -19.28 -11.90 2.49
N LEU A 229 -18.45 -12.95 2.55
CA LEU A 229 -17.14 -12.90 3.21
C LEU A 229 -16.21 -11.89 2.53
N MET A 230 -16.20 -11.90 1.20
CA MET A 230 -15.40 -10.98 0.40
C MET A 230 -15.87 -9.53 0.55
N GLU A 231 -17.18 -9.31 0.55
CA GLU A 231 -17.79 -8.00 0.74
C GLU A 231 -17.46 -7.42 2.12
N ARG A 232 -17.56 -8.24 3.17
CA ARG A 232 -17.16 -7.87 4.53
C ARG A 232 -15.68 -7.54 4.61
N TYR A 233 -14.80 -8.38 4.06
CA TYR A 233 -13.38 -8.10 3.99
C TYR A 233 -13.09 -6.75 3.35
N ASN A 234 -13.65 -6.49 2.17
CA ASN A 234 -13.46 -5.25 1.42
C ASN A 234 -13.96 -4.02 2.19
N LYS A 235 -15.04 -4.17 2.94
CA LYS A 235 -15.59 -3.10 3.77
C LYS A 235 -14.61 -2.71 4.88
N PHE A 236 -14.05 -3.68 5.61
CA PHE A 236 -13.06 -3.43 6.66
C PHE A 236 -11.73 -2.93 6.11
N GLU A 237 -11.27 -3.46 5.00
CA GLU A 237 -10.08 -2.95 4.29
C GLU A 237 -10.27 -1.49 3.90
N SER A 238 -11.44 -1.14 3.35
CA SER A 238 -11.75 0.23 2.94
C SER A 238 -11.71 1.22 4.12
N VAL A 239 -12.21 0.82 5.29
CA VAL A 239 -12.11 1.65 6.50
C VAL A 239 -10.67 1.88 6.90
N LEU A 240 -9.85 0.83 6.93
CA LEU A 240 -8.42 0.95 7.26
C LEU A 240 -7.65 1.79 6.24
N ARG A 241 -7.90 1.58 4.95
CA ARG A 241 -7.25 2.38 3.90
C ARG A 241 -7.54 3.87 4.10
N ARG A 242 -8.81 4.25 4.25
CA ARG A 242 -9.20 5.66 4.48
C ARG A 242 -8.66 6.20 5.79
N ALA A 243 -8.68 5.42 6.86
CA ALA A 243 -8.14 5.85 8.15
C ALA A 243 -6.62 6.08 8.09
N LEU A 244 -5.89 5.16 7.46
CA LEU A 244 -4.44 5.28 7.32
C LEU A 244 -4.03 6.35 6.31
N LEU A 245 -4.78 6.57 5.24
CA LEU A 245 -4.59 7.69 4.33
C LEU A 245 -4.73 9.01 5.10
N LYS A 246 -5.84 9.19 5.82
CA LYS A 246 -6.09 10.38 6.63
C LYS A 246 -5.06 10.56 7.74
N ALA A 247 -4.68 9.50 8.46
CA ALA A 247 -3.61 9.56 9.47
C ALA A 247 -2.23 9.84 8.86
N SER A 248 -2.04 9.59 7.56
CA SER A 248 -0.79 9.88 6.86
C SER A 248 -0.69 11.32 6.36
N THR A 249 -1.82 12.00 6.19
CA THR A 249 -1.90 13.30 5.51
C THR A 249 -2.51 14.41 6.37
N ASP A 250 -3.18 14.06 7.47
CA ASP A 250 -3.81 14.99 8.41
C ASP A 250 -3.21 14.81 9.82
N PRO A 251 -2.38 15.76 10.28
CA PRO A 251 -1.77 15.70 11.62
C PRO A 251 -2.80 15.65 12.76
N SER A 252 -3.94 16.31 12.61
CA SER A 252 -4.99 16.36 13.64
C SER A 252 -5.64 14.98 13.79
N PHE A 253 -5.97 14.33 12.69
CA PHE A 253 -6.49 12.97 12.69
C PHE A 253 -5.44 11.96 13.19
N CYS A 254 -4.18 12.13 12.78
CA CYS A 254 -3.06 11.33 13.25
C CYS A 254 -2.90 11.41 14.77
N GLY A 255 -3.12 12.58 15.34
CA GLY A 255 -3.07 12.85 16.78
C GLY A 255 -4.04 12.02 17.62
N LEU A 256 -5.16 11.57 17.04
CA LEU A 256 -6.14 10.70 17.73
C LEU A 256 -5.52 9.38 18.19
N PHE A 257 -4.42 8.96 17.59
CA PHE A 257 -3.74 7.69 17.87
C PHE A 257 -2.44 7.86 18.67
N ALA A 258 -2.13 9.09 19.13
CA ALA A 258 -0.85 9.37 19.78
C ALA A 258 -0.75 8.75 21.18
N THR A 259 -1.84 8.77 21.96
CA THR A 259 -1.88 8.30 23.33
C THR A 259 -3.14 7.50 23.64
N ASP A 260 -3.12 6.73 24.73
CA ASP A 260 -4.31 6.03 25.22
C ASP A 260 -5.46 6.99 25.56
N ASP A 261 -5.16 8.16 26.09
CA ASP A 261 -6.19 9.15 26.43
C ASP A 261 -6.82 9.77 25.20
N ALA A 262 -6.03 10.04 24.14
CA ALA A 262 -6.55 10.48 22.86
C ALA A 262 -7.53 9.44 22.27
N ILE A 263 -7.17 8.15 22.35
CA ILE A 263 -8.06 7.06 21.90
C ILE A 263 -9.34 6.99 22.73
N ARG A 264 -9.24 7.08 24.07
CA ARG A 264 -10.44 7.11 24.93
C ARG A 264 -11.36 8.28 24.61
N GLY A 265 -10.77 9.45 24.36
CA GLY A 265 -11.54 10.64 23.98
C GLY A 265 -12.24 10.52 22.65
N ALA A 266 -11.58 9.92 21.64
CA ALA A 266 -12.10 9.82 20.28
C ALA A 266 -13.05 8.61 20.05
N PHE A 267 -12.79 7.48 20.72
CA PHE A 267 -13.43 6.20 20.43
C PHE A 267 -14.19 5.60 21.61
N GLY A 268 -14.23 6.28 22.75
CA GLY A 268 -14.89 5.79 23.95
C GLY A 268 -14.00 4.88 24.83
N ARG A 269 -14.51 4.62 26.03
CA ARG A 269 -13.82 3.81 27.06
C ARG A 269 -13.84 2.32 26.73
#